data_ec36a4650c847e4f2637e1b524a2949c
#
_entry.id   ec36a4650c847e4f2637e1b524a2949c
#
_cell.length_a   1.000
_cell.length_b   1.000
_cell.length_c   1.000
_cell.angle_alpha   90.00
_cell.angle_beta   90.00
_cell.angle_gamma   90.00
#
_symmetry.space_group_name_H-M   'P 1'
#
loop_
_entity.id
_entity.type
_entity.pdbx_description
1 polymer ?
#
loop_
_entity_poly.entity_id
_entity_poly.type
_entity_poly.pdbx_seq_one_letter_code
_entity_poly.pdbx_strand_id
1 'polypeptide(L)'
;MSNKLIVVGIVVIMVVAACGAAVFIMNQKEEKKEYSLLDEALQVFGNANDDWKVDSSDIAYIDDIISGKVPETNYADANQDGKIDDKDKKQIQDLIDNKADYVWLVDGDGHVKKINRNIAKVGCEYYSNTELMLILGLKDLVYAVDYAPYQAKEFYFGANSSVKSLGNMNSPDYDMVSDMDLDILLTFSYSGAETKQEKLPGVDVIYLGMYRPNVEEPTKSEYFQGILKAGYIFGKVERAQDYMKWLLDIRNMIDEKTSKIAEADKPKVLMTNYTSSYLQTGNEAATWSIYTAIDPMGQALLLAGGHPVAKDILTPEQYSGGPDRTIYAAKVGMESIIGVDIDYAFCHCVKYTFGGVDMGKPAHGYAVDDHTEMDEAYSIATGRMSPDKVNIENINIIAGDFRNGASGCMLLALYMAKILHPDVFSDLDPLDYHQQYVEKWMGISGFDIHENGVFISPSLTA
;
A
#
# COMPACT_ATOMS: atom_id res chain seq x y z
N MET A 1 69.56 -33.84 -5.92
CA MET A 1 68.98 -32.46 -6.08
C MET A 1 67.66 -32.38 -6.81
N SER A 2 66.96 -33.53 -7.03
CA SER A 2 65.80 -33.56 -7.89
C SER A 2 64.43 -33.44 -7.17
N ASN A 3 64.31 -33.89 -5.92
CA ASN A 3 63.01 -33.97 -5.25
C ASN A 3 62.54 -32.69 -4.56
N LYS A 4 63.42 -31.72 -4.24
CA LYS A 4 63.05 -30.48 -3.62
C LYS A 4 62.45 -29.42 -4.58
N LEU A 5 62.88 -29.47 -5.86
CA LEU A 5 62.36 -28.60 -6.90
C LEU A 5 60.94 -28.99 -7.40
N ILE A 6 60.63 -30.28 -7.37
CA ILE A 6 59.29 -30.77 -7.74
C ILE A 6 58.24 -30.42 -6.66
N VAL A 7 58.61 -30.51 -5.38
CA VAL A 7 57.69 -30.18 -4.27
C VAL A 7 57.42 -28.64 -4.24
N VAL A 8 58.41 -27.82 -4.51
CA VAL A 8 58.22 -26.34 -4.56
C VAL A 8 57.36 -25.96 -5.81
N GLY A 9 57.57 -26.63 -6.93
CA GLY A 9 56.74 -26.38 -8.14
C GLY A 9 55.28 -26.78 -7.97
N ILE A 10 55.00 -27.89 -7.29
CA ILE A 10 53.62 -28.35 -7.03
C ILE A 10 52.91 -27.44 -6.00
N VAL A 11 53.65 -26.99 -4.97
CA VAL A 11 53.07 -26.07 -3.97
C VAL A 11 52.77 -24.70 -4.58
N VAL A 12 53.63 -24.17 -5.46
CA VAL A 12 53.38 -22.90 -6.16
C VAL A 12 52.22 -23.03 -7.13
N ILE A 13 52.08 -24.13 -7.87
CA ILE A 13 50.94 -24.35 -8.77
C ILE A 13 49.63 -24.51 -8.00
N MET A 14 49.63 -25.18 -6.82
CA MET A 14 48.44 -25.30 -5.99
C MET A 14 48.05 -23.96 -5.34
N VAL A 15 49.01 -23.16 -4.93
CA VAL A 15 48.74 -21.82 -4.37
C VAL A 15 48.19 -20.87 -5.42
N VAL A 16 48.76 -20.90 -6.63
CA VAL A 16 48.25 -20.10 -7.77
C VAL A 16 46.87 -20.55 -8.22
N ALA A 17 46.62 -21.88 -8.24
CA ALA A 17 45.28 -22.41 -8.52
C ALA A 17 44.28 -22.09 -7.44
N ALA A 18 44.66 -22.13 -6.15
CA ALA A 18 43.79 -21.76 -5.04
C ALA A 18 43.52 -20.24 -5.00
N CYS A 19 44.50 -19.41 -5.28
CA CYS A 19 44.32 -17.96 -5.41
C CYS A 19 43.49 -17.59 -6.66
N GLY A 20 43.70 -18.29 -7.78
CA GLY A 20 42.90 -18.11 -9.00
C GLY A 20 41.44 -18.51 -8.78
N ALA A 21 41.21 -19.64 -8.10
CA ALA A 21 39.84 -20.07 -7.76
C ALA A 21 39.18 -19.15 -6.73
N ALA A 22 39.92 -18.66 -5.73
CA ALA A 22 39.41 -17.72 -4.75
C ALA A 22 39.10 -16.34 -5.39
N VAL A 23 39.93 -15.86 -6.32
CA VAL A 23 39.66 -14.64 -7.07
C VAL A 23 38.52 -14.83 -8.05
N PHE A 24 38.38 -16.02 -8.66
CA PHE A 24 37.22 -16.36 -9.51
C PHE A 24 35.93 -16.47 -8.70
N ILE A 25 35.96 -17.04 -7.49
CA ILE A 25 34.81 -17.11 -6.58
C ILE A 25 34.49 -15.72 -6.02
N MET A 26 35.48 -14.88 -5.71
CA MET A 26 35.25 -13.50 -5.26
C MET A 26 34.77 -12.55 -6.37
N ASN A 27 34.97 -12.88 -7.66
CA ASN A 27 34.50 -12.11 -8.80
C ASN A 27 33.21 -12.68 -9.42
N GLN A 28 32.69 -13.81 -8.97
CA GLN A 28 31.28 -14.10 -9.14
C GLN A 28 30.54 -13.16 -8.17
N LYS A 29 30.28 -11.92 -8.61
CA LYS A 29 29.07 -11.25 -8.15
C LYS A 29 27.97 -12.30 -8.32
N GLU A 30 27.39 -12.76 -7.23
CA GLU A 30 26.06 -13.35 -7.32
C GLU A 30 25.25 -12.36 -8.16
N GLU A 31 24.94 -12.73 -9.38
CA GLU A 31 23.86 -12.09 -10.11
C GLU A 31 22.66 -12.29 -9.18
N LYS A 32 22.32 -11.25 -8.42
CA LYS A 32 21.08 -11.22 -7.68
C LYS A 32 20.04 -11.52 -8.74
N LYS A 33 19.43 -12.70 -8.64
CA LYS A 33 18.37 -13.10 -9.53
C LYS A 33 17.28 -12.04 -9.37
N GLU A 34 17.25 -11.12 -10.33
CA GLU A 34 16.25 -10.07 -10.36
C GLU A 34 14.91 -10.77 -10.55
N TYR A 35 14.02 -10.68 -9.56
CA TYR A 35 12.69 -11.24 -9.66
C TYR A 35 11.72 -10.14 -10.06
N SER A 36 10.72 -10.51 -10.85
CA SER A 36 9.67 -9.60 -11.26
C SER A 36 8.91 -9.07 -10.04
N LEU A 37 8.72 -7.77 -9.97
CA LEU A 37 7.87 -7.12 -8.96
C LEU A 37 6.39 -7.09 -9.38
N LEU A 38 6.09 -7.34 -10.66
CA LEU A 38 4.75 -7.48 -11.20
C LEU A 38 4.67 -8.73 -12.07
N ASP A 39 3.59 -9.49 -11.96
CA ASP A 39 3.27 -10.60 -12.87
C ASP A 39 2.52 -10.13 -14.11
N GLU A 40 1.99 -8.92 -14.09
CA GLU A 40 1.34 -8.25 -15.22
C GLU A 40 2.23 -7.12 -15.72
N ALA A 41 2.10 -6.78 -16.99
CA ALA A 41 2.84 -5.68 -17.58
C ALA A 41 2.66 -4.39 -16.79
N LEU A 42 3.77 -3.69 -16.52
CA LEU A 42 3.69 -2.34 -15.98
C LEU A 42 2.98 -1.43 -16.98
N GLN A 43 1.89 -0.82 -16.57
CA GLN A 43 1.01 0.00 -17.40
C GLN A 43 1.57 1.43 -17.59
N VAL A 44 2.81 1.52 -18.03
CA VAL A 44 3.51 2.75 -18.41
C VAL A 44 3.93 2.61 -19.87
N PHE A 45 3.57 3.57 -20.71
CA PHE A 45 3.98 3.59 -22.11
C PHE A 45 5.48 3.80 -22.22
N GLY A 46 6.12 2.94 -22.98
CA GLY A 46 7.55 2.73 -23.02
C GLY A 46 7.97 1.37 -22.48
N ASN A 47 7.07 0.65 -21.76
CA ASN A 47 7.25 -0.76 -21.40
C ASN A 47 6.93 -1.64 -22.63
N ALA A 48 7.85 -1.65 -23.60
CA ALA A 48 7.61 -2.25 -24.91
C ALA A 48 7.63 -3.79 -24.89
N ASN A 49 8.33 -4.40 -23.94
CA ASN A 49 8.45 -5.85 -23.80
C ASN A 49 7.42 -6.47 -22.85
N ASP A 50 6.45 -5.67 -22.36
CA ASP A 50 5.39 -6.06 -21.45
C ASP A 50 5.90 -6.67 -20.11
N ASP A 51 7.06 -6.24 -19.63
CA ASP A 51 7.57 -6.67 -18.33
C ASP A 51 7.13 -5.69 -17.19
N TRP A 52 7.84 -5.71 -16.06
CA TRP A 52 7.47 -4.93 -14.88
C TRP A 52 8.20 -3.58 -14.74
N LYS A 53 9.02 -3.21 -15.72
CA LYS A 53 9.85 -1.99 -15.69
C LYS A 53 10.04 -1.41 -17.08
N VAL A 54 10.51 -0.17 -17.15
CA VAL A 54 10.98 0.47 -18.38
C VAL A 54 12.50 0.59 -18.31
N ASP A 55 13.21 -0.11 -19.18
CA ASP A 55 14.68 -0.10 -19.23
C ASP A 55 15.23 -0.27 -20.67
N SER A 56 16.53 -0.54 -20.81
CA SER A 56 17.17 -0.69 -22.12
C SER A 56 16.68 -1.90 -22.91
N SER A 57 16.04 -2.89 -22.28
CA SER A 57 15.45 -4.03 -22.99
C SER A 57 14.25 -3.62 -23.83
N ASP A 58 13.51 -2.58 -23.41
CA ASP A 58 12.41 -2.01 -24.16
C ASP A 58 12.89 -1.33 -25.45
N ILE A 59 14.01 -0.62 -25.37
CA ILE A 59 14.62 -0.01 -26.57
C ILE A 59 15.00 -1.09 -27.59
N ALA A 60 15.57 -2.20 -27.13
CA ALA A 60 15.90 -3.33 -28.01
C ALA A 60 14.64 -4.00 -28.57
N TYR A 61 13.56 -4.08 -27.77
CA TYR A 61 12.28 -4.63 -28.21
C TYR A 61 11.61 -3.75 -29.28
N ILE A 62 11.70 -2.41 -29.15
CA ILE A 62 11.25 -1.46 -30.19
C ILE A 62 12.02 -1.69 -31.51
N ASP A 63 13.34 -1.92 -31.46
CA ASP A 63 14.12 -2.26 -32.69
C ASP A 63 13.62 -3.56 -33.33
N ASP A 64 13.22 -4.54 -32.53
CA ASP A 64 12.66 -5.79 -33.04
C ASP A 64 11.25 -5.62 -33.61
N ILE A 65 10.41 -4.75 -33.03
CA ILE A 65 9.11 -4.36 -33.61
C ILE A 65 9.32 -3.67 -34.97
N ILE A 66 10.18 -2.64 -35.04
CA ILE A 66 10.45 -1.87 -36.25
C ILE A 66 11.00 -2.78 -37.38
N SER A 67 11.82 -3.76 -37.04
CA SER A 67 12.35 -4.73 -38.02
C SER A 67 11.38 -5.87 -38.39
N GLY A 68 10.18 -5.91 -37.75
CA GLY A 68 9.14 -6.91 -37.99
C GLY A 68 9.45 -8.30 -37.43
N LYS A 69 10.36 -8.40 -36.43
CA LYS A 69 10.72 -9.67 -35.81
C LYS A 69 9.72 -10.08 -34.70
N VAL A 70 9.12 -9.10 -34.03
CA VAL A 70 8.15 -9.31 -32.98
C VAL A 70 6.91 -8.43 -33.19
N PRO A 71 5.72 -8.79 -32.67
CA PRO A 71 4.54 -7.97 -32.77
C PRO A 71 4.65 -6.71 -31.89
N GLU A 72 3.87 -5.71 -32.21
CA GLU A 72 3.62 -4.55 -31.37
C GLU A 72 2.92 -4.95 -30.06
N THR A 73 3.25 -4.27 -28.96
CA THR A 73 2.63 -4.44 -27.66
C THR A 73 1.80 -3.20 -27.27
N ASN A 74 0.99 -3.33 -26.24
CA ASN A 74 0.08 -2.26 -25.79
C ASN A 74 0.80 -0.98 -25.36
N TYR A 75 2.05 -1.10 -24.87
CA TYR A 75 2.78 0.02 -24.29
C TYR A 75 4.02 0.43 -25.11
N ALA A 76 4.18 -0.10 -26.32
CA ALA A 76 5.34 0.18 -27.18
C ALA A 76 5.36 1.61 -27.74
N ASP A 77 4.18 2.21 -28.02
CA ASP A 77 4.06 3.61 -28.45
C ASP A 77 4.28 4.55 -27.25
N ALA A 78 5.53 4.81 -26.92
CA ALA A 78 5.93 5.53 -25.70
C ALA A 78 5.54 7.01 -25.70
N ASN A 79 5.44 7.61 -26.87
CA ASN A 79 5.07 9.02 -27.03
C ASN A 79 3.60 9.23 -27.40
N GLN A 80 2.85 8.16 -27.68
CA GLN A 80 1.44 8.14 -28.06
C GLN A 80 1.14 8.96 -29.31
N ASP A 81 2.03 8.91 -30.33
CA ASP A 81 1.81 9.58 -31.62
C ASP A 81 1.17 8.67 -32.69
N GLY A 82 0.89 7.40 -32.34
CA GLY A 82 0.26 6.39 -33.18
C GLY A 82 1.24 5.65 -34.10
N LYS A 83 2.54 5.73 -33.82
CA LYS A 83 3.60 5.02 -34.56
C LYS A 83 4.63 4.51 -33.58
N ILE A 84 5.24 3.38 -33.90
CA ILE A 84 6.37 2.85 -33.16
C ILE A 84 7.63 3.09 -33.99
N ASP A 85 8.47 4.06 -33.56
CA ASP A 85 9.66 4.50 -34.28
C ASP A 85 10.79 4.96 -33.33
N ASP A 86 11.82 5.62 -33.88
CA ASP A 86 12.97 6.11 -33.10
C ASP A 86 12.59 7.15 -32.03
N LYS A 87 11.42 7.80 -32.12
CA LYS A 87 10.97 8.75 -31.10
C LYS A 87 10.54 8.03 -29.83
N ASP A 88 9.99 6.81 -29.96
CA ASP A 88 9.63 6.00 -28.80
C ASP A 88 10.88 5.54 -28.06
N LYS A 89 11.91 5.10 -28.80
CA LYS A 89 13.22 4.80 -28.20
C LYS A 89 13.80 6.00 -27.46
N LYS A 90 13.66 7.20 -28.05
CA LYS A 90 14.08 8.43 -27.37
C LYS A 90 13.28 8.71 -26.11
N GLN A 91 11.95 8.57 -26.15
CA GLN A 91 11.08 8.76 -24.99
C GLN A 91 11.41 7.75 -23.88
N ILE A 92 11.65 6.48 -24.23
CA ILE A 92 12.08 5.43 -23.31
C ILE A 92 13.43 5.81 -22.67
N GLN A 93 14.43 6.21 -23.50
CA GLN A 93 15.72 6.64 -22.98
C GLN A 93 15.61 7.85 -22.07
N ASP A 94 14.78 8.83 -22.41
CA ASP A 94 14.54 10.01 -21.56
C ASP A 94 13.86 9.63 -20.24
N LEU A 95 12.98 8.61 -20.20
CA LEU A 95 12.40 8.06 -18.97
C LEU A 95 13.47 7.38 -18.11
N ILE A 96 14.32 6.53 -18.71
CA ILE A 96 15.43 5.84 -18.03
C ILE A 96 16.40 6.85 -17.42
N ASP A 97 16.78 7.87 -18.18
CA ASP A 97 17.70 8.94 -17.76
C ASP A 97 17.07 9.95 -16.80
N ASN A 98 15.78 9.82 -16.50
CA ASN A 98 14.99 10.79 -15.73
C ASN A 98 14.99 12.21 -16.34
N LYS A 99 14.92 12.30 -17.67
CA LYS A 99 14.93 13.56 -18.44
C LYS A 99 13.64 13.81 -19.21
N ALA A 100 12.72 12.84 -19.23
CA ALA A 100 11.45 12.98 -19.93
C ALA A 100 10.60 14.11 -19.31
N ASP A 101 10.04 14.97 -20.14
CA ASP A 101 9.16 16.05 -19.74
C ASP A 101 7.78 15.56 -19.32
N TYR A 102 7.39 14.39 -19.77
CA TYR A 102 6.09 13.76 -19.47
C TYR A 102 6.22 12.23 -19.46
N VAL A 103 5.20 11.59 -18.92
CA VAL A 103 4.98 10.14 -19.00
C VAL A 103 3.54 9.85 -19.38
N TRP A 104 3.34 8.89 -20.27
CA TRP A 104 2.04 8.30 -20.54
C TRP A 104 1.87 7.03 -19.74
N LEU A 105 0.71 6.82 -19.15
CA LEU A 105 0.40 5.63 -18.37
C LEU A 105 -1.11 5.38 -18.33
N VAL A 106 -1.48 4.19 -17.86
CA VAL A 106 -2.87 3.88 -17.54
C VAL A 106 -3.08 4.08 -16.06
N ASP A 107 -4.05 4.86 -15.64
CA ASP A 107 -4.37 5.10 -14.24
C ASP A 107 -5.05 3.89 -13.55
N GLY A 108 -5.41 3.99 -12.28
CA GLY A 108 -6.06 2.93 -11.52
C GLY A 108 -7.51 2.64 -11.95
N ASP A 109 -8.11 3.50 -12.77
CA ASP A 109 -9.46 3.33 -13.35
C ASP A 109 -9.41 2.83 -14.81
N GLY A 110 -8.21 2.62 -15.35
CA GLY A 110 -8.01 2.13 -16.72
C GLY A 110 -7.99 3.23 -17.79
N HIS A 111 -7.86 4.51 -17.42
CA HIS A 111 -7.78 5.62 -18.37
C HIS A 111 -6.34 5.93 -18.75
N VAL A 112 -6.10 6.15 -20.03
CA VAL A 112 -4.80 6.62 -20.52
C VAL A 112 -4.62 8.09 -20.15
N LYS A 113 -3.54 8.38 -19.44
CA LYS A 113 -3.20 9.72 -18.95
C LYS A 113 -1.82 10.14 -19.45
N LYS A 114 -1.71 11.40 -19.83
CA LYS A 114 -0.42 12.07 -20.02
C LYS A 114 -0.15 12.93 -18.79
N ILE A 115 0.91 12.66 -18.08
CA ILE A 115 1.29 13.39 -16.87
C ILE A 115 2.56 14.17 -17.15
N ASN A 116 2.51 15.48 -16.92
CA ASN A 116 3.68 16.36 -16.95
C ASN A 116 4.60 16.02 -15.77
N ARG A 117 5.90 15.94 -15.99
CA ARG A 117 6.89 15.60 -14.95
C ARG A 117 7.60 16.81 -14.36
N ASN A 118 7.33 18.02 -14.85
CA ASN A 118 7.81 19.25 -14.23
C ASN A 118 6.86 19.67 -13.10
N ILE A 119 6.88 18.91 -11.99
CA ILE A 119 5.96 19.02 -10.88
C ILE A 119 6.63 19.74 -9.73
N ALA A 120 6.01 20.83 -9.24
CA ALA A 120 6.44 21.59 -8.08
C ALA A 120 5.40 21.60 -6.95
N LYS A 121 4.11 21.44 -7.28
CA LYS A 121 3.02 21.47 -6.30
C LYS A 121 2.12 20.26 -6.46
N VAL A 122 2.13 19.38 -5.46
CA VAL A 122 1.30 18.17 -5.41
C VAL A 122 0.19 18.33 -4.40
N GLY A 123 -1.05 18.04 -4.83
CA GLY A 123 -2.18 17.80 -3.95
C GLY A 123 -2.33 16.30 -3.68
N CYS A 124 -2.50 15.92 -2.42
CA CYS A 124 -2.70 14.53 -2.04
C CYS A 124 -4.03 14.35 -1.34
N GLU A 125 -4.93 13.60 -1.93
CA GLU A 125 -6.11 13.13 -1.24
C GLU A 125 -5.78 11.83 -0.52
N TYR A 126 -6.22 11.72 0.72
CA TYR A 126 -6.09 10.56 1.58
C TYR A 126 -4.68 10.28 2.11
N TYR A 127 -4.63 9.45 3.15
CA TYR A 127 -3.36 9.06 3.81
C TYR A 127 -2.41 8.35 2.85
N SER A 128 -2.92 7.38 2.07
CA SER A 128 -2.07 6.55 1.21
C SER A 128 -1.29 7.37 0.16
N ASN A 129 -1.92 8.38 -0.44
CA ASN A 129 -1.22 9.25 -1.39
C ASN A 129 -0.25 10.19 -0.67
N THR A 130 -0.62 10.71 0.50
CA THR A 130 0.26 11.57 1.32
C THR A 130 1.51 10.79 1.74
N GLU A 131 1.33 9.61 2.31
CA GLU A 131 2.43 8.76 2.74
C GLU A 131 3.29 8.27 1.58
N LEU A 132 2.70 7.96 0.41
CA LEU A 132 3.45 7.59 -0.80
C LEU A 132 4.42 8.70 -1.20
N MET A 133 4.02 9.97 -1.14
CA MET A 133 4.92 11.09 -1.43
C MET A 133 6.09 11.16 -0.45
N LEU A 134 5.84 10.90 0.85
CA LEU A 134 6.91 10.84 1.85
C LEU A 134 7.84 9.63 1.58
N ILE A 135 7.27 8.47 1.29
CA ILE A 135 7.99 7.23 0.97
C ILE A 135 8.93 7.42 -0.23
N LEU A 136 8.48 8.14 -1.24
CA LEU A 136 9.29 8.48 -2.41
C LEU A 136 10.33 9.59 -2.13
N GLY A 137 10.37 10.14 -0.90
CA GLY A 137 11.27 11.23 -0.52
C GLY A 137 10.90 12.58 -1.14
N LEU A 138 9.62 12.82 -1.38
CA LEU A 138 9.07 13.97 -2.09
C LEU A 138 8.19 14.86 -1.20
N LYS A 139 8.43 14.82 0.10
CA LYS A 139 7.72 15.61 1.10
C LYS A 139 7.61 17.09 0.72
N ASP A 140 8.68 17.67 0.19
CA ASP A 140 8.77 19.10 -0.12
C ASP A 140 7.92 19.51 -1.34
N LEU A 141 7.46 18.55 -2.14
CA LEU A 141 6.52 18.82 -3.26
C LEU A 141 5.06 18.82 -2.81
N VAL A 142 4.75 18.27 -1.62
CA VAL A 142 3.37 18.23 -1.12
C VAL A 142 2.94 19.62 -0.71
N TYR A 143 2.10 20.24 -1.51
CA TYR A 143 1.56 21.57 -1.28
C TYR A 143 0.28 21.55 -0.45
N ALA A 144 -0.59 20.57 -0.71
CA ALA A 144 -1.87 20.44 -0.03
C ALA A 144 -2.25 18.96 0.18
N VAL A 145 -2.94 18.69 1.28
CA VAL A 145 -3.49 17.37 1.60
C VAL A 145 -4.96 17.49 1.97
N ASP A 146 -5.71 16.40 1.83
CA ASP A 146 -7.11 16.41 2.25
C ASP A 146 -7.24 16.52 3.76
N TYR A 147 -8.48 16.63 4.23
CA TYR A 147 -8.76 16.90 5.62
C TYR A 147 -8.10 15.93 6.60
N ALA A 148 -8.15 14.63 6.33
CA ALA A 148 -7.72 13.62 7.28
C ALA A 148 -6.19 13.66 7.55
N PRO A 149 -5.27 13.56 6.56
CA PRO A 149 -3.85 13.79 6.79
C PRO A 149 -3.54 15.22 7.25
N TYR A 150 -4.37 16.22 6.93
CA TYR A 150 -4.18 17.58 7.45
C TYR A 150 -4.31 17.67 8.97
N GLN A 151 -5.15 16.84 9.61
CA GLN A 151 -5.22 16.78 11.07
C GLN A 151 -3.91 16.26 11.70
N ALA A 152 -3.18 15.41 11.00
CA ALA A 152 -1.88 14.87 11.40
C ALA A 152 -0.69 15.59 10.75
N LYS A 153 -0.88 16.81 10.24
CA LYS A 153 0.15 17.53 9.45
C LYS A 153 1.45 17.78 10.20
N GLU A 154 1.39 17.94 11.54
CA GLU A 154 2.58 18.15 12.35
C GLU A 154 3.46 16.90 12.38
N PHE A 155 2.85 15.72 12.42
CA PHE A 155 3.55 14.45 12.29
C PHE A 155 4.18 14.31 10.89
N TYR A 156 3.41 14.46 9.84
CA TYR A 156 3.89 14.24 8.47
C TYR A 156 4.88 15.30 8.00
N PHE A 157 4.65 16.58 8.33
CA PHE A 157 5.36 17.70 7.72
C PHE A 157 6.12 18.58 8.74
N GLY A 158 5.93 18.35 10.05
CA GLY A 158 6.52 19.14 11.12
C GLY A 158 5.67 20.33 11.54
N ALA A 159 5.91 20.81 12.76
CA ALA A 159 5.09 21.84 13.43
C ALA A 159 4.99 23.19 12.67
N ASN A 160 6.00 23.52 11.86
CA ASN A 160 6.04 24.77 11.09
C ASN A 160 5.62 24.58 9.62
N SER A 161 4.94 23.49 9.30
CA SER A 161 4.53 23.17 7.94
C SER A 161 3.56 24.21 7.36
N SER A 162 3.82 24.60 6.10
CA SER A 162 2.95 25.45 5.30
C SER A 162 1.94 24.68 4.45
N VAL A 163 1.87 23.36 4.58
CA VAL A 163 0.93 22.51 3.84
C VAL A 163 -0.50 22.99 4.04
N LYS A 164 -1.25 23.06 2.95
CA LYS A 164 -2.65 23.52 2.92
C LYS A 164 -3.62 22.37 3.06
N SER A 165 -4.88 22.68 3.39
CA SER A 165 -5.96 21.70 3.36
C SER A 165 -6.69 21.77 2.02
N LEU A 166 -6.89 20.60 1.37
CA LEU A 166 -7.78 20.43 0.21
C LEU A 166 -9.26 20.38 0.61
N GLY A 167 -9.55 20.38 1.92
CA GLY A 167 -10.91 20.12 2.42
C GLY A 167 -11.28 18.64 2.36
N ASN A 168 -12.56 18.36 2.12
CA ASN A 168 -13.07 16.99 2.07
C ASN A 168 -13.01 16.43 0.65
N MET A 169 -12.27 15.33 0.45
CA MET A 169 -12.10 14.67 -0.85
C MET A 169 -13.41 14.19 -1.51
N ASN A 170 -14.45 13.91 -0.68
CA ASN A 170 -15.75 13.45 -1.18
C ASN A 170 -16.69 14.59 -1.59
N SER A 171 -16.38 15.82 -1.18
CA SER A 171 -17.10 17.05 -1.53
C SER A 171 -16.11 18.21 -1.68
N PRO A 172 -15.21 18.17 -2.69
CA PRO A 172 -14.18 19.17 -2.86
C PRO A 172 -14.77 20.55 -3.16
N ASP A 173 -14.15 21.58 -2.60
CA ASP A 173 -14.33 22.95 -3.06
C ASP A 173 -13.39 23.19 -4.24
N TYR A 174 -13.90 23.01 -5.45
CA TYR A 174 -13.10 23.09 -6.67
C TYR A 174 -12.55 24.50 -6.94
N ASP A 175 -13.23 25.55 -6.51
CA ASP A 175 -12.74 26.92 -6.63
C ASP A 175 -11.51 27.10 -5.74
N MET A 176 -11.61 26.66 -4.49
CA MET A 176 -10.47 26.69 -3.56
C MET A 176 -9.28 25.86 -4.08
N VAL A 177 -9.52 24.64 -4.59
CA VAL A 177 -8.44 23.78 -5.11
C VAL A 177 -7.82 24.39 -6.37
N SER A 178 -8.61 24.98 -7.25
CA SER A 178 -8.12 25.67 -8.46
C SER A 178 -7.21 26.85 -8.12
N ASP A 179 -7.55 27.62 -7.08
CA ASP A 179 -6.74 28.76 -6.61
C ASP A 179 -5.38 28.35 -6.01
N MET A 180 -5.18 27.07 -5.70
CA MET A 180 -3.90 26.54 -5.21
C MET A 180 -2.86 26.41 -6.33
N ASP A 181 -3.28 26.37 -7.59
CA ASP A 181 -2.41 26.23 -8.76
C ASP A 181 -1.50 24.98 -8.63
N LEU A 182 -2.15 23.84 -8.41
CA LEU A 182 -1.47 22.53 -8.32
C LEU A 182 -1.03 22.07 -9.71
N ASP A 183 0.11 21.42 -9.80
CA ASP A 183 0.52 20.74 -11.03
C ASP A 183 -0.18 19.40 -11.18
N ILE A 184 -0.34 18.66 -10.06
CA ILE A 184 -0.97 17.34 -10.03
C ILE A 184 -1.78 17.14 -8.75
N LEU A 185 -2.91 16.45 -8.86
CA LEU A 185 -3.73 15.94 -7.76
C LEU A 185 -3.74 14.42 -7.78
N LEU A 186 -3.12 13.82 -6.77
CA LEU A 186 -3.23 12.38 -6.51
C LEU A 186 -4.58 12.14 -5.82
N THR A 187 -5.58 11.69 -6.58
CA THR A 187 -6.93 11.50 -6.05
C THR A 187 -7.09 10.15 -5.38
N PHE A 188 -7.93 10.10 -4.36
CA PHE A 188 -8.31 8.83 -3.71
C PHE A 188 -9.45 8.13 -4.46
N SER A 189 -10.43 8.87 -4.92
CA SER A 189 -11.66 8.30 -5.46
C SER A 189 -11.47 7.83 -6.89
N TYR A 190 -11.44 6.54 -7.08
CA TYR A 190 -11.41 5.91 -8.40
C TYR A 190 -12.64 6.31 -9.26
N SER A 191 -13.82 6.41 -8.67
CA SER A 191 -15.05 6.80 -9.41
C SER A 191 -15.18 8.30 -9.64
N GLY A 192 -14.27 9.11 -9.08
CA GLY A 192 -14.33 10.57 -9.14
C GLY A 192 -13.19 11.24 -9.92
N ALA A 193 -12.19 10.49 -10.37
CA ALA A 193 -11.01 11.06 -11.00
C ALA A 193 -11.34 11.87 -12.27
N GLU A 194 -12.15 11.33 -13.18
CA GLU A 194 -12.57 12.03 -14.40
C GLU A 194 -13.41 13.27 -14.10
N THR A 195 -14.37 13.18 -13.17
CA THR A 195 -15.17 14.34 -12.74
C THR A 195 -14.30 15.42 -12.14
N LYS A 196 -13.29 15.07 -11.36
CA LYS A 196 -12.32 16.02 -10.81
C LYS A 196 -11.46 16.63 -11.91
N GLN A 197 -11.02 15.86 -12.87
CA GLN A 197 -10.28 16.34 -14.03
C GLN A 197 -11.08 17.37 -14.83
N GLU A 198 -12.38 17.13 -15.06
CA GLU A 198 -13.26 18.09 -15.74
C GLU A 198 -13.40 19.42 -14.97
N LYS A 199 -13.38 19.36 -13.64
CA LYS A 199 -13.50 20.54 -12.76
C LYS A 199 -12.19 21.27 -12.55
N LEU A 200 -11.05 20.61 -12.77
CA LEU A 200 -9.70 21.14 -12.57
C LEU A 200 -8.88 21.04 -13.88
N PRO A 201 -9.25 21.77 -14.94
CA PRO A 201 -8.67 21.57 -16.27
C PRO A 201 -7.18 21.95 -16.38
N GLY A 202 -6.64 22.66 -15.39
CA GLY A 202 -5.22 23.04 -15.33
C GLY A 202 -4.36 22.13 -14.46
N VAL A 203 -4.96 21.09 -13.85
CA VAL A 203 -4.30 20.19 -12.91
C VAL A 203 -4.32 18.78 -13.50
N ASP A 204 -3.20 18.07 -13.50
CA ASP A 204 -3.20 16.64 -13.82
C ASP A 204 -3.86 15.86 -12.67
N VAL A 205 -5.03 15.26 -12.91
CA VAL A 205 -5.72 14.44 -11.88
C VAL A 205 -5.52 12.97 -12.17
N ILE A 206 -4.96 12.23 -11.20
CA ILE A 206 -4.67 10.80 -11.37
C ILE A 206 -5.09 9.98 -10.15
N TYR A 207 -5.71 8.83 -10.40
CA TYR A 207 -5.95 7.77 -9.42
C TYR A 207 -4.90 6.65 -9.58
N LEU A 208 -4.14 6.38 -8.52
CA LEU A 208 -3.04 5.41 -8.55
C LEU A 208 -3.42 4.01 -8.06
N GLY A 209 -4.65 3.79 -7.60
CA GLY A 209 -5.06 2.47 -7.07
C GLY A 209 -4.51 2.14 -5.68
N MET A 210 -4.01 3.12 -4.93
CA MET A 210 -3.33 2.92 -3.63
C MET A 210 -4.20 2.30 -2.53
N TYR A 211 -5.48 2.08 -2.76
CA TYR A 211 -6.41 1.51 -1.80
C TYR A 211 -6.83 0.07 -2.13
N ARG A 212 -6.17 -0.59 -3.08
CA ARG A 212 -6.53 -1.93 -3.58
C ARG A 212 -5.38 -2.94 -3.50
N PRO A 213 -4.87 -3.24 -2.27
CA PRO A 213 -3.91 -4.33 -2.13
C PRO A 213 -4.57 -5.67 -2.46
N ASN A 214 -3.77 -6.63 -2.89
CA ASN A 214 -4.17 -8.02 -3.08
C ASN A 214 -3.06 -8.92 -2.50
N VAL A 215 -3.30 -9.53 -1.34
CA VAL A 215 -2.27 -10.32 -0.65
C VAL A 215 -2.09 -11.72 -1.23
N GLU A 216 -3.09 -12.24 -1.96
CA GLU A 216 -3.02 -13.54 -2.63
C GLU A 216 -2.19 -13.45 -3.90
N GLU A 217 -2.38 -12.37 -4.68
CA GLU A 217 -1.65 -12.09 -5.91
C GLU A 217 -1.07 -10.65 -5.88
N PRO A 218 -0.12 -10.35 -4.99
CA PRO A 218 0.33 -8.98 -4.75
C PRO A 218 0.93 -8.33 -5.98
N THR A 219 1.65 -9.10 -6.79
CA THR A 219 2.31 -8.66 -8.03
C THR A 219 1.34 -8.35 -9.18
N LYS A 220 0.06 -8.69 -9.05
CA LYS A 220 -1.03 -8.31 -9.97
C LYS A 220 -1.89 -7.16 -9.44
N SER A 221 -1.59 -6.62 -8.25
CA SER A 221 -2.46 -5.62 -7.62
C SER A 221 -2.33 -4.23 -8.23
N GLU A 222 -3.45 -3.52 -8.31
CA GLU A 222 -3.47 -2.09 -8.67
C GLU A 222 -2.59 -1.26 -7.75
N TYR A 223 -2.50 -1.65 -6.49
CA TYR A 223 -1.68 -1.01 -5.47
C TYR A 223 -0.19 -1.02 -5.85
N PHE A 224 0.36 -2.15 -6.29
CA PHE A 224 1.76 -2.23 -6.71
C PHE A 224 1.99 -1.53 -8.05
N GLN A 225 1.05 -1.63 -8.98
CA GLN A 225 1.05 -0.81 -10.19
C GLN A 225 1.13 0.69 -9.84
N GLY A 226 0.33 1.16 -8.88
CA GLY A 226 0.28 2.56 -8.46
C GLY A 226 1.60 3.06 -7.87
N ILE A 227 2.27 2.26 -7.03
CA ILE A 227 3.58 2.61 -6.47
C ILE A 227 4.62 2.80 -7.59
N LEU A 228 4.70 1.85 -8.54
CA LEU A 228 5.65 1.96 -9.66
C LEU A 228 5.30 3.13 -10.58
N LYS A 229 4.03 3.32 -10.94
CA LYS A 229 3.57 4.46 -11.74
C LYS A 229 3.98 5.80 -11.10
N ALA A 230 3.81 5.94 -9.78
CA ALA A 230 4.28 7.11 -9.04
C ALA A 230 5.81 7.27 -9.17
N GLY A 231 6.57 6.17 -9.12
CA GLY A 231 8.00 6.18 -9.36
C GLY A 231 8.37 6.80 -10.72
N TYR A 232 7.64 6.47 -11.79
CA TYR A 232 7.86 7.05 -13.13
C TYR A 232 7.38 8.51 -13.23
N ILE A 233 6.25 8.85 -12.64
CA ILE A 233 5.74 10.23 -12.61
C ILE A 233 6.78 11.16 -11.97
N PHE A 234 7.30 10.78 -10.82
CA PHE A 234 8.15 11.63 -10.01
C PHE A 234 9.66 11.37 -10.16
N GLY A 235 10.07 10.47 -11.07
CA GLY A 235 11.47 10.12 -11.25
C GLY A 235 12.11 9.44 -10.03
N LYS A 236 11.36 8.61 -9.33
CA LYS A 236 11.78 7.87 -8.12
C LYS A 236 11.61 6.35 -8.25
N VAL A 237 11.89 5.83 -9.44
CA VAL A 237 11.64 4.42 -9.78
C VAL A 237 12.35 3.46 -8.83
N GLU A 238 13.64 3.64 -8.57
CA GLU A 238 14.40 2.78 -7.66
C GLU A 238 13.81 2.77 -6.25
N ARG A 239 13.43 3.95 -5.73
CA ARG A 239 12.82 4.06 -4.40
C ARG A 239 11.46 3.36 -4.33
N ALA A 240 10.67 3.45 -5.39
CA ALA A 240 9.39 2.74 -5.52
C ALA A 240 9.59 1.21 -5.53
N GLN A 241 10.58 0.73 -6.28
CA GLN A 241 10.94 -0.69 -6.34
C GLN A 241 11.43 -1.23 -5.01
N ASP A 242 12.30 -0.49 -4.32
CA ASP A 242 12.80 -0.85 -2.98
C ASP A 242 11.66 -0.94 -1.96
N TYR A 243 10.71 0.00 -2.02
CA TYR A 243 9.54 -0.03 -1.15
C TYR A 243 8.64 -1.22 -1.42
N MET A 244 8.33 -1.49 -2.69
CA MET A 244 7.56 -2.68 -3.07
C MET A 244 8.22 -3.96 -2.59
N LYS A 245 9.54 -4.07 -2.77
CA LYS A 245 10.30 -5.22 -2.31
C LYS A 245 10.15 -5.43 -0.80
N TRP A 246 10.26 -4.36 -0.02
CA TRP A 246 10.08 -4.42 1.44
C TRP A 246 8.68 -4.92 1.82
N LEU A 247 7.64 -4.45 1.13
CA LEU A 247 6.27 -4.92 1.35
C LEU A 247 6.10 -6.39 0.99
N LEU A 248 6.71 -6.82 -0.12
CA LEU A 248 6.70 -8.24 -0.53
C LEU A 248 7.47 -9.13 0.45
N ASP A 249 8.58 -8.66 0.99
CA ASP A 249 9.35 -9.38 2.00
C ASP A 249 8.50 -9.60 3.28
N ILE A 250 7.75 -8.57 3.73
CA ILE A 250 6.78 -8.70 4.84
C ILE A 250 5.68 -9.71 4.50
N ARG A 251 5.04 -9.54 3.36
CA ARG A 251 3.97 -10.43 2.89
C ARG A 251 4.44 -11.89 2.88
N ASN A 252 5.59 -12.15 2.29
CA ASN A 252 6.14 -13.50 2.15
C ASN A 252 6.54 -14.11 3.49
N MET A 253 7.08 -13.31 4.40
CA MET A 253 7.42 -13.75 5.77
C MET A 253 6.17 -14.19 6.54
N ILE A 254 5.07 -13.45 6.43
CA ILE A 254 3.81 -13.83 7.08
C ILE A 254 3.22 -15.08 6.40
N ASP A 255 3.10 -15.06 5.06
CA ASP A 255 2.53 -16.15 4.28
C ASP A 255 3.28 -17.49 4.46
N GLU A 256 4.59 -17.47 4.57
CA GLU A 256 5.39 -18.67 4.82
C GLU A 256 4.95 -19.41 6.09
N LYS A 257 4.50 -18.69 7.11
CA LYS A 257 4.03 -19.26 8.38
C LYS A 257 2.53 -19.58 8.32
N THR A 258 1.70 -18.64 7.85
CA THR A 258 0.23 -18.77 7.88
C THR A 258 -0.32 -19.77 6.86
N SER A 259 0.33 -19.94 5.71
CA SER A 259 -0.07 -20.95 4.70
C SER A 259 0.04 -22.40 5.20
N LYS A 260 0.77 -22.64 6.29
CA LYS A 260 0.90 -23.95 6.94
C LYS A 260 -0.22 -24.26 7.93
N ILE A 261 -1.04 -23.25 8.27
CA ILE A 261 -2.17 -23.40 9.19
C ILE A 261 -3.34 -24.03 8.42
N ALA A 262 -3.82 -25.16 8.89
CA ALA A 262 -4.98 -25.80 8.26
C ALA A 262 -6.23 -24.91 8.39
N GLU A 263 -7.10 -24.91 7.40
CA GLU A 263 -8.29 -24.04 7.38
C GLU A 263 -9.17 -24.22 8.63
N ALA A 264 -9.27 -25.46 9.16
CA ALA A 264 -10.03 -25.77 10.35
C ALA A 264 -9.40 -25.22 11.65
N ASP A 265 -8.12 -24.87 11.61
CA ASP A 265 -7.36 -24.35 12.77
C ASP A 265 -7.23 -22.82 12.73
N LYS A 266 -7.72 -22.18 11.67
CA LYS A 266 -7.72 -20.71 11.57
C LYS A 266 -8.77 -20.11 12.49
N PRO A 267 -8.41 -19.13 13.34
CA PRO A 267 -9.36 -18.43 14.19
C PRO A 267 -10.44 -17.73 13.35
N LYS A 268 -11.70 -17.84 13.77
CA LYS A 268 -12.83 -17.14 13.15
C LYS A 268 -12.86 -15.68 13.60
N VAL A 269 -12.69 -14.77 12.67
CA VAL A 269 -12.47 -13.35 12.95
C VAL A 269 -13.58 -12.48 12.35
N LEU A 270 -14.24 -11.71 13.21
CA LEU A 270 -15.16 -10.66 12.82
C LEU A 270 -14.40 -9.34 12.61
N MET A 271 -14.40 -8.85 11.36
CA MET A 271 -13.90 -7.52 11.03
C MET A 271 -15.09 -6.56 10.91
N THR A 272 -15.17 -5.57 11.78
CA THR A 272 -16.30 -4.64 11.81
C THR A 272 -15.86 -3.23 12.19
N ASN A 273 -16.79 -2.29 12.21
CA ASN A 273 -16.58 -0.94 12.74
C ASN A 273 -17.03 -0.87 14.21
N TYR A 274 -16.26 -0.22 15.07
CA TYR A 274 -16.60 -0.11 16.50
C TYR A 274 -17.94 0.59 16.76
N THR A 275 -18.36 1.48 15.86
CA THR A 275 -19.64 2.22 15.94
C THR A 275 -20.77 1.56 15.18
N SER A 276 -20.52 0.49 14.39
CA SER A 276 -21.59 -0.11 13.61
C SER A 276 -22.71 -0.60 14.50
N SER A 277 -23.92 -0.32 14.15
CA SER A 277 -25.18 -0.75 14.73
C SER A 277 -25.73 -0.05 15.97
N TYR A 278 -24.97 0.61 16.80
CA TYR A 278 -25.49 1.09 18.10
C TYR A 278 -25.89 2.56 18.15
N LEU A 279 -25.39 3.37 17.24
CA LEU A 279 -25.69 4.82 17.25
C LEU A 279 -26.92 5.19 16.40
N GLN A 280 -27.66 4.21 15.89
CA GLN A 280 -28.95 4.48 15.26
C GLN A 280 -30.01 4.66 16.35
N THR A 281 -30.24 5.90 16.71
CA THR A 281 -31.38 6.31 17.54
C THR A 281 -32.59 6.36 16.62
N GLY A 282 -33.46 5.34 16.69
CA GLY A 282 -34.70 5.28 15.93
C GLY A 282 -35.13 3.84 15.66
N ASN A 283 -36.26 3.69 14.97
CA ASN A 283 -36.88 2.40 14.63
C ASN A 283 -36.14 1.63 13.51
N GLU A 284 -34.89 1.96 13.16
CA GLU A 284 -34.10 1.21 12.22
C GLU A 284 -33.49 -0.03 12.89
N ALA A 285 -33.56 -1.16 12.20
CA ALA A 285 -32.95 -2.40 12.66
C ALA A 285 -31.44 -2.20 12.83
N ALA A 286 -30.89 -2.68 13.94
CA ALA A 286 -29.46 -2.64 14.19
C ALA A 286 -28.71 -3.36 13.07
N THR A 287 -27.80 -2.67 12.41
CA THR A 287 -27.00 -3.21 11.31
C THR A 287 -25.52 -3.18 11.64
N TRP A 288 -24.80 -4.20 11.19
CA TRP A 288 -23.35 -4.31 11.32
C TRP A 288 -22.68 -4.07 9.98
N SER A 289 -21.60 -3.29 9.97
CA SER A 289 -20.72 -3.19 8.80
C SER A 289 -19.67 -4.26 8.93
N ILE A 290 -19.64 -5.20 7.96
CA ILE A 290 -18.67 -6.30 7.90
C ILE A 290 -17.77 -6.06 6.70
N TYR A 291 -16.46 -6.06 6.92
CA TYR A 291 -15.49 -5.81 5.85
C TYR A 291 -15.38 -7.01 4.91
N THR A 292 -15.30 -6.72 3.63
CA THR A 292 -15.23 -7.71 2.55
C THR A 292 -13.77 -8.05 2.20
N ALA A 293 -13.58 -9.03 1.31
CA ALA A 293 -12.26 -9.46 0.87
C ALA A 293 -11.45 -8.36 0.16
N ILE A 294 -12.09 -7.37 -0.46
CA ILE A 294 -11.36 -6.30 -1.18
C ILE A 294 -10.93 -5.14 -0.29
N ASP A 295 -11.43 -5.09 0.95
CA ASP A 295 -11.01 -4.06 1.89
C ASP A 295 -9.58 -4.34 2.40
N PRO A 296 -8.72 -3.33 2.56
CA PRO A 296 -7.38 -3.53 3.13
C PRO A 296 -7.36 -4.30 4.45
N MET A 297 -8.38 -4.13 5.30
CA MET A 297 -8.50 -4.88 6.55
C MET A 297 -8.86 -6.35 6.31
N GLY A 298 -9.72 -6.63 5.33
CA GLY A 298 -10.02 -7.99 4.90
C GLY A 298 -8.78 -8.68 4.33
N GLN A 299 -7.99 -7.96 3.55
CA GLN A 299 -6.71 -8.44 3.01
C GLN A 299 -5.68 -8.71 4.12
N ALA A 300 -5.57 -7.82 5.11
CA ALA A 300 -4.70 -8.02 6.27
C ALA A 300 -5.06 -9.31 7.03
N LEU A 301 -6.37 -9.52 7.27
CA LEU A 301 -6.85 -10.72 7.96
C LEU A 301 -6.53 -12.01 7.20
N LEU A 302 -6.73 -12.03 5.87
CA LEU A 302 -6.41 -13.18 5.04
C LEU A 302 -4.91 -13.52 5.15
N LEU A 303 -4.05 -12.52 5.03
CA LEU A 303 -2.61 -12.69 5.14
C LEU A 303 -2.20 -13.17 6.54
N ALA A 304 -2.82 -12.61 7.59
CA ALA A 304 -2.56 -12.98 8.98
C ALA A 304 -3.04 -14.39 9.35
N GLY A 305 -3.65 -15.13 8.44
CA GLY A 305 -4.09 -16.53 8.67
C GLY A 305 -5.36 -16.66 9.50
N GLY A 306 -6.21 -15.62 9.54
CA GLY A 306 -7.54 -15.71 10.13
C GLY A 306 -8.60 -16.18 9.13
N HIS A 307 -9.68 -16.81 9.62
CA HIS A 307 -10.87 -17.13 8.83
C HIS A 307 -11.86 -15.95 8.94
N PRO A 308 -12.14 -15.21 7.82
CA PRO A 308 -13.09 -14.10 7.88
C PRO A 308 -14.52 -14.58 8.10
N VAL A 309 -15.15 -14.21 9.22
CA VAL A 309 -16.59 -14.49 9.48
C VAL A 309 -17.50 -13.91 8.39
N ALA A 310 -17.05 -12.85 7.71
CA ALA A 310 -17.73 -12.32 6.53
C ALA A 310 -17.99 -13.38 5.44
N LYS A 311 -17.11 -14.38 5.31
CA LYS A 311 -17.22 -15.48 4.34
C LYS A 311 -18.38 -16.41 4.65
N ASP A 312 -18.74 -16.54 5.93
CA ASP A 312 -19.84 -17.40 6.40
C ASP A 312 -21.19 -16.68 6.37
N ILE A 313 -21.20 -15.34 6.35
CA ILE A 313 -22.39 -14.50 6.44
C ILE A 313 -22.83 -13.95 5.07
N LEU A 314 -21.86 -13.51 4.25
CA LEU A 314 -22.11 -12.88 2.97
C LEU A 314 -22.21 -13.91 1.84
N THR A 315 -22.94 -13.58 0.79
CA THR A 315 -22.83 -14.37 -0.45
C THR A 315 -21.42 -14.24 -1.04
N PRO A 316 -20.92 -15.21 -1.82
CA PRO A 316 -19.63 -15.11 -2.47
C PRO A 316 -19.43 -13.81 -3.26
N GLU A 317 -20.47 -13.33 -3.95
CA GLU A 317 -20.45 -12.09 -4.69
C GLU A 317 -20.28 -10.87 -3.76
N GLN A 318 -21.05 -10.81 -2.67
CA GLN A 318 -20.92 -9.73 -1.68
C GLN A 318 -19.54 -9.75 -1.00
N TYR A 319 -19.06 -10.95 -0.63
CA TYR A 319 -17.75 -11.10 0.00
C TYR A 319 -16.60 -10.66 -0.91
N SER A 320 -16.69 -10.93 -2.21
CA SER A 320 -15.70 -10.47 -3.21
C SER A 320 -15.81 -8.98 -3.58
N GLY A 321 -16.70 -8.23 -2.93
CA GLY A 321 -16.84 -6.78 -3.13
C GLY A 321 -17.92 -6.38 -4.13
N GLY A 322 -18.80 -7.30 -4.55
CA GLY A 322 -19.84 -7.08 -5.55
C GLY A 322 -19.32 -7.14 -6.99
N PRO A 323 -20.21 -6.98 -7.99
CA PRO A 323 -19.87 -7.14 -9.40
C PRO A 323 -18.78 -6.17 -9.87
N ASP A 324 -18.77 -4.94 -9.36
CA ASP A 324 -17.81 -3.91 -9.74
C ASP A 324 -16.63 -3.78 -8.74
N ARG A 325 -16.54 -4.69 -7.77
CA ARG A 325 -15.52 -4.66 -6.71
C ARG A 325 -15.42 -3.29 -6.01
N THR A 326 -16.57 -2.73 -5.64
CA THR A 326 -16.67 -1.41 -4.98
C THR A 326 -17.23 -1.48 -3.57
N ILE A 327 -17.68 -2.67 -3.13
CA ILE A 327 -18.26 -2.87 -1.80
C ILE A 327 -17.16 -3.29 -0.82
N TYR A 328 -16.55 -2.33 -0.15
CA TYR A 328 -15.50 -2.57 0.87
C TYR A 328 -16.08 -3.08 2.20
N ALA A 329 -17.32 -2.70 2.52
CA ALA A 329 -18.04 -3.20 3.69
C ALA A 329 -19.51 -3.43 3.36
N ALA A 330 -20.03 -4.59 3.73
CA ALA A 330 -21.43 -4.95 3.60
C ALA A 330 -22.18 -4.70 4.91
N LYS A 331 -23.44 -4.27 4.83
CA LYS A 331 -24.33 -4.12 5.99
C LYS A 331 -25.15 -5.39 6.18
N VAL A 332 -25.14 -5.94 7.39
CA VAL A 332 -25.91 -7.14 7.78
C VAL A 332 -26.71 -6.89 9.05
N GLY A 333 -27.82 -7.62 9.23
CA GLY A 333 -28.59 -7.59 10.45
C GLY A 333 -27.92 -8.32 11.60
N MET A 334 -28.35 -8.03 12.84
CA MET A 334 -27.84 -8.68 14.05
C MET A 334 -28.02 -10.20 14.02
N GLU A 335 -29.10 -10.69 13.41
CA GLU A 335 -29.40 -12.12 13.27
C GLU A 335 -28.28 -12.89 12.54
N SER A 336 -27.63 -12.24 11.59
CA SER A 336 -26.51 -12.87 10.85
C SER A 336 -25.27 -13.05 11.75
N ILE A 337 -25.04 -12.14 12.66
CA ILE A 337 -23.91 -12.19 13.62
C ILE A 337 -24.18 -13.22 14.72
N ILE A 338 -25.41 -13.30 15.20
CA ILE A 338 -25.79 -14.23 16.29
C ILE A 338 -25.60 -15.69 15.84
N GLY A 339 -25.75 -15.96 14.54
CA GLY A 339 -25.74 -17.31 13.97
C GLY A 339 -24.34 -17.93 13.82
N VAL A 340 -23.25 -17.18 13.99
CA VAL A 340 -21.90 -17.63 13.73
C VAL A 340 -21.01 -17.63 14.98
N ASP A 341 -20.02 -18.53 15.00
CA ASP A 341 -18.97 -18.52 16.03
C ASP A 341 -17.94 -17.46 15.68
N ILE A 342 -17.44 -16.78 16.71
CA ILE A 342 -16.43 -15.72 16.58
C ILE A 342 -15.37 -15.94 17.65
N ASP A 343 -14.12 -16.19 17.23
CA ASP A 343 -13.00 -16.34 18.16
C ASP A 343 -12.39 -14.97 18.49
N TYR A 344 -12.25 -14.08 17.48
CA TYR A 344 -11.71 -12.75 17.63
C TYR A 344 -12.58 -11.71 16.91
N ALA A 345 -12.56 -10.49 17.41
CA ALA A 345 -13.15 -9.35 16.73
C ALA A 345 -12.14 -8.21 16.61
N PHE A 346 -11.98 -7.67 15.40
CA PHE A 346 -11.23 -6.45 15.14
C PHE A 346 -12.19 -5.36 14.71
N CYS A 347 -12.22 -4.29 15.49
CA CYS A 347 -13.16 -3.19 15.34
C CYS A 347 -12.41 -1.95 14.86
N HIS A 348 -12.67 -1.55 13.62
CA HIS A 348 -12.09 -0.36 13.03
C HIS A 348 -12.60 0.90 13.72
N CYS A 349 -11.69 1.75 14.18
CA CYS A 349 -11.99 3.05 14.77
C CYS A 349 -11.62 4.16 13.78
N VAL A 350 -12.61 4.96 13.41
CA VAL A 350 -12.44 6.24 12.73
C VAL A 350 -13.31 7.25 13.45
N LYS A 351 -12.71 8.06 14.29
CA LYS A 351 -13.39 9.20 14.93
C LYS A 351 -13.15 10.48 14.11
N TYR A 352 -13.49 10.42 12.83
CA TYR A 352 -13.65 11.62 12.03
C TYR A 352 -15.09 11.67 11.55
N THR A 353 -15.76 12.75 11.81
CA THR A 353 -17.07 13.00 11.22
C THR A 353 -16.86 13.51 9.79
N PHE A 354 -16.92 12.62 8.81
CA PHE A 354 -16.97 13.02 7.42
C PHE A 354 -18.28 13.78 7.17
N GLY A 355 -18.19 15.06 6.84
CA GLY A 355 -19.33 15.88 6.40
C GLY A 355 -20.13 16.58 7.48
N GLY A 356 -19.71 16.60 8.73
CA GLY A 356 -20.36 17.33 9.83
C GLY A 356 -19.43 18.34 10.48
N VAL A 357 -20.00 19.32 11.13
CA VAL A 357 -19.41 20.59 11.55
C VAL A 357 -18.40 20.51 12.69
N ASP A 358 -18.15 19.37 13.29
CA ASP A 358 -17.14 19.23 14.34
C ASP A 358 -16.27 18.02 14.08
N MET A 359 -15.22 18.28 13.34
CA MET A 359 -14.20 17.30 13.07
C MET A 359 -13.22 17.35 14.23
N GLY A 360 -13.59 16.70 15.33
CA GLY A 360 -12.76 16.60 16.53
C GLY A 360 -11.36 16.05 16.21
N LYS A 361 -10.46 16.18 17.18
CA LYS A 361 -9.12 15.60 17.08
C LYS A 361 -9.22 14.11 16.75
N PRO A 362 -8.27 13.56 15.98
CA PRO A 362 -8.19 12.13 15.77
C PRO A 362 -8.17 11.39 17.12
N ALA A 363 -8.87 10.26 17.17
CA ALA A 363 -8.88 9.40 18.35
C ALA A 363 -7.72 8.42 18.40
N HIS A 364 -6.92 8.37 17.33
CA HIS A 364 -5.90 7.37 17.09
C HIS A 364 -4.88 7.86 16.05
N GLY A 365 -3.88 7.05 15.79
CA GLY A 365 -2.84 7.27 14.78
C GLY A 365 -1.66 8.08 15.30
N TYR A 366 -0.88 8.57 14.37
CA TYR A 366 0.40 9.23 14.64
C TYR A 366 0.31 10.58 15.36
N ALA A 367 -0.84 11.22 15.36
CA ALA A 367 -1.03 12.55 15.96
C ALA A 367 -1.62 12.50 17.37
N VAL A 368 -1.71 11.32 17.97
CA VAL A 368 -2.39 11.09 19.27
C VAL A 368 -1.53 10.17 20.12
N ASP A 369 -1.24 10.60 21.33
CA ASP A 369 -0.53 9.79 22.35
C ASP A 369 -1.48 9.41 23.52
N ASP A 370 -2.66 10.02 23.59
CA ASP A 370 -3.67 9.77 24.63
C ASP A 370 -4.62 8.64 24.20
N HIS A 371 -4.62 7.53 24.93
CA HIS A 371 -5.43 6.35 24.67
C HIS A 371 -6.92 6.50 25.02
N THR A 372 -7.32 7.57 25.74
CA THR A 372 -8.68 7.73 26.31
C THR A 372 -9.79 7.48 25.27
N GLU A 373 -9.65 8.05 24.08
CA GLU A 373 -10.66 7.94 23.03
C GLU A 373 -10.71 6.52 22.41
N MET A 374 -9.56 5.85 22.32
CA MET A 374 -9.47 4.48 21.82
C MET A 374 -10.01 3.50 22.87
N ASP A 375 -9.76 3.75 24.15
CA ASP A 375 -10.28 2.95 25.26
C ASP A 375 -11.80 3.12 25.40
N GLU A 376 -12.33 4.32 25.12
CA GLU A 376 -13.77 4.52 25.00
C GLU A 376 -14.34 3.69 23.85
N ALA A 377 -13.70 3.69 22.68
CA ALA A 377 -14.11 2.85 21.55
C ALA A 377 -14.05 1.36 21.90
N TYR A 378 -13.06 0.92 22.67
CA TYR A 378 -12.96 -0.44 23.19
C TYR A 378 -14.13 -0.76 24.13
N SER A 379 -14.44 0.13 25.06
CA SER A 379 -15.57 -0.03 25.97
C SER A 379 -16.91 -0.11 25.24
N ILE A 380 -17.08 0.69 24.19
CA ILE A 380 -18.25 0.62 23.32
C ILE A 380 -18.31 -0.73 22.60
N ALA A 381 -17.26 -1.18 21.97
CA ALA A 381 -17.22 -2.44 21.23
C ALA A 381 -17.47 -3.65 22.15
N THR A 382 -16.80 -3.71 23.30
CA THR A 382 -16.99 -4.79 24.30
C THR A 382 -18.39 -4.81 24.89
N GLY A 383 -19.01 -3.65 25.13
CA GLY A 383 -20.40 -3.55 25.59
C GLY A 383 -21.43 -4.00 24.53
N ARG A 384 -21.05 -4.10 23.28
CA ARG A 384 -21.90 -4.49 22.13
C ARG A 384 -21.82 -5.96 21.79
N MET A 385 -20.65 -6.53 21.97
CA MET A 385 -20.44 -7.95 21.73
C MET A 385 -20.82 -8.68 23.02
N SER A 386 -21.86 -9.51 22.96
CA SER A 386 -22.22 -10.34 24.09
C SER A 386 -21.04 -11.22 24.47
N PRO A 387 -20.67 -11.34 25.77
CA PRO A 387 -19.63 -12.25 26.22
C PRO A 387 -19.86 -13.72 25.78
N ASP A 388 -21.11 -14.08 25.51
CA ASP A 388 -21.47 -15.41 24.99
C ASP A 388 -21.08 -15.61 23.52
N LYS A 389 -20.64 -14.55 22.81
CA LYS A 389 -20.31 -14.58 21.40
C LYS A 389 -18.82 -14.48 21.12
N VAL A 390 -18.14 -13.58 21.83
CA VAL A 390 -16.70 -13.38 21.70
C VAL A 390 -16.14 -13.12 23.10
N ASN A 391 -15.02 -13.76 23.44
CA ASN A 391 -14.31 -13.41 24.67
C ASN A 391 -13.85 -11.96 24.59
N ILE A 392 -14.14 -11.19 25.64
CA ILE A 392 -13.82 -9.75 25.71
C ILE A 392 -12.33 -9.48 25.47
N GLU A 393 -11.45 -10.40 25.92
CA GLU A 393 -10.01 -10.32 25.74
C GLU A 393 -9.57 -10.48 24.27
N ASN A 394 -10.44 -11.01 23.42
CA ASN A 394 -10.21 -11.22 21.99
C ASN A 394 -10.82 -10.11 21.12
N ILE A 395 -11.32 -9.03 21.74
CA ILE A 395 -11.80 -7.86 21.02
C ILE A 395 -10.68 -6.82 20.93
N ASN A 396 -10.39 -6.37 19.72
CA ASN A 396 -9.35 -5.39 19.46
C ASN A 396 -9.93 -4.20 18.69
N ILE A 397 -9.61 -3.00 19.11
CA ILE A 397 -9.85 -1.78 18.32
C ILE A 397 -8.60 -1.49 17.51
N ILE A 398 -8.76 -1.17 16.25
CA ILE A 398 -7.65 -0.84 15.35
C ILE A 398 -7.84 0.54 14.73
N ALA A 399 -6.75 1.26 14.63
CA ALA A 399 -6.71 2.60 14.06
C ALA A 399 -6.99 2.59 12.54
N GLY A 400 -7.65 3.64 12.09
CA GLY A 400 -7.90 3.87 10.67
C GLY A 400 -6.63 4.01 9.83
N ASP A 401 -5.52 4.41 10.44
CA ASP A 401 -4.21 4.55 9.79
C ASP A 401 -3.77 3.25 9.10
N PHE A 402 -3.98 2.11 9.73
CA PHE A 402 -3.66 0.80 9.14
C PHE A 402 -4.45 0.47 7.87
N ARG A 403 -5.68 0.96 7.77
CA ARG A 403 -6.53 0.74 6.60
C ARG A 403 -6.24 1.74 5.50
N ASN A 404 -5.84 2.94 5.87
CA ASN A 404 -5.86 4.12 5.03
C ASN A 404 -4.47 4.55 4.56
N GLY A 405 -3.41 4.04 5.19
CA GLY A 405 -2.02 4.37 4.89
C GLY A 405 -1.45 3.69 3.65
N ALA A 406 -0.25 4.10 3.27
CA ALA A 406 0.44 3.54 2.11
C ALA A 406 1.14 2.20 2.39
N SER A 407 1.00 1.62 3.58
CA SER A 407 1.47 0.26 3.86
C SER A 407 0.60 -0.83 3.20
N GLY A 408 -0.56 -0.46 2.67
CA GLY A 408 -1.44 -1.32 1.88
C GLY A 408 -1.94 -2.57 2.60
N CYS A 409 -2.16 -2.54 3.89
CA CYS A 409 -2.53 -3.62 4.80
C CYS A 409 -1.36 -4.41 5.44
N MET A 410 -0.12 -4.29 4.97
CA MET A 410 0.99 -5.14 5.45
C MET A 410 1.29 -4.92 6.94
N LEU A 411 1.28 -3.66 7.40
CA LEU A 411 1.48 -3.38 8.82
C LEU A 411 0.36 -4.02 9.67
N LEU A 412 -0.90 -3.83 9.30
CA LEU A 412 -2.02 -4.43 10.03
C LEU A 412 -1.91 -5.96 10.07
N ALA A 413 -1.48 -6.59 8.97
CA ALA A 413 -1.29 -8.04 8.93
C ALA A 413 -0.23 -8.53 9.92
N LEU A 414 0.85 -7.77 10.16
CA LEU A 414 1.85 -8.09 11.19
C LEU A 414 1.23 -8.10 12.60
N TYR A 415 0.46 -7.06 12.93
CA TYR A 415 -0.23 -6.96 14.23
C TYR A 415 -1.26 -8.09 14.40
N MET A 416 -2.07 -8.34 13.38
CA MET A 416 -3.05 -9.43 13.43
C MET A 416 -2.39 -10.80 13.53
N ALA A 417 -1.32 -11.07 12.78
CA ALA A 417 -0.61 -12.34 12.84
C ALA A 417 -0.05 -12.62 14.25
N LYS A 418 0.51 -11.59 14.90
CA LYS A 418 0.99 -11.69 16.30
C LYS A 418 -0.12 -11.99 17.28
N ILE A 419 -1.31 -11.36 17.11
CA ILE A 419 -2.48 -11.55 17.99
C ILE A 419 -3.13 -12.92 17.77
N LEU A 420 -3.34 -13.28 16.49
CA LEU A 420 -4.06 -14.50 16.15
C LEU A 420 -3.23 -15.79 16.39
N HIS A 421 -1.92 -15.69 16.24
CA HIS A 421 -1.00 -16.84 16.28
C HIS A 421 0.26 -16.52 17.09
N PRO A 422 0.15 -16.18 18.39
CA PRO A 422 1.27 -15.71 19.20
C PRO A 422 2.44 -16.71 19.26
N ASP A 423 2.15 -18.01 19.27
CA ASP A 423 3.18 -19.06 19.30
C ASP A 423 3.94 -19.16 17.97
N VAL A 424 3.23 -19.02 16.84
CA VAL A 424 3.81 -19.07 15.48
C VAL A 424 4.68 -17.84 15.20
N PHE A 425 4.28 -16.71 15.76
CA PHE A 425 4.92 -15.40 15.60
C PHE A 425 5.59 -14.91 16.90
N SER A 426 6.10 -15.85 17.72
CA SER A 426 6.76 -15.51 18.99
C SER A 426 7.98 -14.60 18.80
N ASP A 427 8.67 -14.74 17.67
CA ASP A 427 9.85 -13.97 17.25
C ASP A 427 9.53 -12.66 16.52
N LEU A 428 8.25 -12.36 16.27
CA LEU A 428 7.82 -11.16 15.57
C LEU A 428 7.50 -10.04 16.57
N ASP A 429 8.10 -8.87 16.35
CA ASP A 429 7.64 -7.60 16.91
C ASP A 429 7.07 -6.72 15.78
N PRO A 430 5.75 -6.52 15.71
CA PRO A 430 5.14 -5.64 14.71
C PRO A 430 5.57 -4.18 14.82
N LEU A 431 5.93 -3.72 16.04
CA LEU A 431 6.35 -2.35 16.29
C LEU A 431 7.67 -2.04 15.58
N ASP A 432 8.61 -2.99 15.52
CA ASP A 432 9.87 -2.82 14.79
C ASP A 432 9.64 -2.54 13.29
N TYR A 433 8.70 -3.23 12.66
CA TYR A 433 8.34 -2.99 11.25
C TYR A 433 7.61 -1.65 11.08
N HIS A 434 6.78 -1.30 12.05
CA HIS A 434 6.08 -0.03 12.05
C HIS A 434 7.07 1.14 12.23
N GLN A 435 8.07 0.99 13.12
CA GLN A 435 9.15 1.97 13.26
C GLN A 435 9.95 2.13 11.96
N GLN A 436 10.28 1.02 11.28
CA GLN A 436 10.92 1.09 9.95
C GLN A 436 10.07 1.83 8.93
N TYR A 437 8.75 1.63 8.96
CA TYR A 437 7.83 2.35 8.07
C TYR A 437 7.88 3.86 8.31
N VAL A 438 7.83 4.27 9.56
CA VAL A 438 7.88 5.69 9.95
C VAL A 438 9.25 6.32 9.62
N GLU A 439 10.33 5.70 10.08
CA GLU A 439 11.65 6.31 10.02
C GLU A 439 12.33 6.12 8.66
N LYS A 440 12.42 4.87 8.17
CA LYS A 440 13.14 4.55 6.93
C LYS A 440 12.34 4.94 5.69
N TRP A 441 11.03 4.65 5.70
CA TRP A 441 10.23 4.83 4.50
C TRP A 441 9.60 6.21 4.43
N MET A 442 8.88 6.67 5.43
CA MET A 442 8.34 8.03 5.45
C MET A 442 9.36 9.12 5.76
N GLY A 443 10.57 8.75 6.25
CA GLY A 443 11.62 9.71 6.56
C GLY A 443 11.30 10.61 7.76
N ILE A 444 10.45 10.14 8.67
CA ILE A 444 10.05 10.89 9.87
C ILE A 444 10.96 10.45 11.02
N SER A 445 11.81 11.35 11.49
CA SER A 445 12.74 11.10 12.58
C SER A 445 12.20 11.64 13.90
N GLY A 446 12.59 10.99 15.01
CA GLY A 446 12.26 11.44 16.37
C GLY A 446 10.84 11.06 16.82
N PHE A 447 10.17 10.18 16.09
CA PHE A 447 8.93 9.54 16.52
C PHE A 447 9.23 8.08 16.85
N ASP A 448 9.03 7.68 18.09
CA ASP A 448 9.21 6.32 18.56
C ASP A 448 7.83 5.65 18.65
N ILE A 449 7.58 4.66 17.80
CA ILE A 449 6.31 3.95 17.73
C ILE A 449 6.00 3.13 19.00
N HIS A 450 7.03 2.82 19.82
CA HIS A 450 6.86 2.12 21.09
C HIS A 450 6.35 3.03 22.21
N GLU A 451 6.51 4.35 22.05
CA GLU A 451 6.16 5.35 23.05
C GLU A 451 5.05 6.30 22.57
N ASN A 452 4.92 6.48 21.24
CA ASN A 452 4.04 7.48 20.66
C ASN A 452 3.05 6.86 19.68
N GLY A 453 1.91 7.51 19.54
CA GLY A 453 0.83 7.08 18.66
C GLY A 453 -0.11 6.05 19.30
N VAL A 454 -1.33 6.04 18.81
CA VAL A 454 -2.39 5.13 19.29
C VAL A 454 -2.93 4.34 18.10
N PHE A 455 -2.59 3.05 18.02
CA PHE A 455 -2.91 2.24 16.84
C PHE A 455 -3.79 1.04 17.12
N ILE A 456 -3.76 0.52 18.35
CA ILE A 456 -4.52 -0.66 18.76
C ILE A 456 -4.88 -0.57 20.24
N SER A 457 -6.08 -1.04 20.62
CA SER A 457 -6.49 -1.24 22.01
C SER A 457 -7.18 -2.61 22.15
N PRO A 458 -6.81 -3.45 23.14
CA PRO A 458 -5.69 -3.25 24.08
C PRO A 458 -4.35 -3.15 23.36
N SER A 459 -3.44 -2.38 23.92
CA SER A 459 -2.06 -2.31 23.40
C SER A 459 -1.41 -3.69 23.38
N LEU A 460 -0.60 -3.97 22.36
CA LEU A 460 0.23 -5.18 22.37
C LEU A 460 1.18 -5.08 23.57
N THR A 461 1.06 -6.01 24.49
CA THR A 461 2.08 -6.17 25.53
C THR A 461 3.30 -6.84 24.91
N ALA A 462 4.45 -6.20 25.08
CA ALA A 462 5.75 -6.72 24.63
C ALA A 462 6.06 -8.11 25.22
#